data_95df55abdd0601e4422cd87bd63c150a
#
_entry.id   95df55abdd0601e4422cd87bd63c150a
#
_cell.length_a   1.000
_cell.length_b   1.000
_cell.length_c   1.000
_cell.angle_alpha   90.00
_cell.angle_beta   90.00
_cell.angle_gamma   90.00
#
_symmetry.space_group_name_H-M   'P 1'
#
loop_
_entity.id
_entity.type
_entity.pdbx_description
1 polymer ?
#
loop_
_entity_poly.entity_id
_entity_poly.type
_entity_poly.pdbx_seq_one_letter_code
_entity_poly.pdbx_strand_id
1 'polypeptide(L)'
;MFGKKPSPTPPQKPAATSATAQPARPIGWAVQVLTLDYTISGYMQPVDMPLVGSLNVPTQPTLTLTQVQLRPIAAQPASATLPEITVPKTAIIALIPYDEASTRSAAAQMPGSSQRAVIYAGPYLLRAAFRLASEMHMRILFGASAGVMLAVSEATITCLKAGSTFPEQTAPVVIINKNCVQAYHPAT
;
A
#
# COMPACT_ATOMS: atom_id res chain seq x y z
N MET A 1 56.52 -63.39 -10.88
CA MET A 1 55.29 -62.67 -11.19
C MET A 1 54.72 -62.11 -9.90
N PHE A 2 54.89 -60.81 -9.66
CA PHE A 2 54.41 -60.15 -8.49
C PHE A 2 53.18 -59.32 -8.84
N GLY A 3 52.00 -59.75 -8.27
CA GLY A 3 50.73 -59.07 -8.47
C GLY A 3 50.67 -57.75 -7.71
N LYS A 4 50.44 -56.68 -8.45
CA LYS A 4 50.26 -55.29 -7.95
C LYS A 4 48.87 -55.14 -7.34
N LYS A 5 48.80 -54.88 -6.00
CA LYS A 5 47.60 -54.69 -5.24
C LYS A 5 46.97 -53.34 -5.60
N PRO A 6 45.66 -53.24 -5.88
CA PRO A 6 45.05 -51.94 -6.18
C PRO A 6 44.98 -51.06 -4.93
N SER A 7 45.31 -49.78 -5.06
CA SER A 7 45.23 -48.76 -4.01
C SER A 7 43.75 -48.41 -3.73
N PRO A 8 43.39 -48.16 -2.44
CA PRO A 8 42.04 -47.75 -2.07
C PRO A 8 41.74 -46.31 -2.55
N THR A 9 40.57 -46.15 -3.19
CA THR A 9 40.04 -44.85 -3.60
C THR A 9 39.69 -44.03 -2.35
N PRO A 10 40.06 -42.74 -2.25
CA PRO A 10 39.71 -41.90 -1.14
C PRO A 10 38.16 -41.61 -1.12
N PRO A 11 37.56 -41.49 0.10
CA PRO A 11 36.13 -41.20 0.17
C PRO A 11 35.80 -39.83 -0.38
N GLN A 12 34.87 -39.79 -1.34
CA GLN A 12 34.29 -38.58 -1.88
C GLN A 12 33.52 -37.83 -0.77
N LYS A 13 34.00 -36.61 -0.49
CA LYS A 13 33.32 -35.67 0.40
C LYS A 13 31.94 -35.34 -0.14
N PRO A 14 30.84 -35.46 0.64
CA PRO A 14 29.52 -35.12 0.14
C PRO A 14 29.48 -33.66 -0.29
N ALA A 15 29.00 -33.42 -1.49
CA ALA A 15 28.77 -32.08 -2.03
C ALA A 15 27.83 -31.31 -1.08
N ALA A 16 28.28 -30.17 -0.62
CA ALA A 16 27.48 -29.27 0.21
C ALA A 16 26.23 -28.90 -0.60
N THR A 17 25.06 -29.32 -0.11
CA THR A 17 23.78 -28.92 -0.64
C THR A 17 23.68 -27.39 -0.54
N SER A 18 23.69 -26.72 -1.68
CA SER A 18 23.49 -25.27 -1.75
C SER A 18 22.14 -24.96 -1.08
N ALA A 19 22.16 -24.42 0.12
CA ALA A 19 21.01 -23.87 0.76
C ALA A 19 20.45 -22.78 -0.18
N THR A 20 19.29 -23.02 -0.74
CA THR A 20 18.56 -22.03 -1.53
C THR A 20 18.36 -20.81 -0.65
N ALA A 21 19.10 -19.74 -0.93
CA ALA A 21 18.99 -18.50 -0.18
C ALA A 21 17.54 -18.03 -0.27
N GLN A 22 16.86 -18.05 0.87
CA GLN A 22 15.50 -17.52 0.98
C GLN A 22 15.58 -16.04 0.60
N PRO A 23 14.75 -15.56 -0.35
CA PRO A 23 14.83 -14.16 -0.78
C PRO A 23 14.69 -13.28 0.47
N ALA A 24 15.64 -12.36 0.64
CA ALA A 24 15.64 -11.43 1.76
C ALA A 24 14.27 -10.73 1.81
N ARG A 25 13.63 -10.73 2.98
CA ARG A 25 12.36 -10.01 3.15
C ARG A 25 12.59 -8.55 2.77
N PRO A 26 11.74 -7.98 1.91
CA PRO A 26 11.87 -6.58 1.52
C PRO A 26 11.80 -5.70 2.78
N ILE A 27 12.73 -4.76 2.88
CA ILE A 27 12.77 -3.78 3.96
C ILE A 27 11.87 -2.63 3.53
N GLY A 28 10.75 -2.43 4.23
CA GLY A 28 9.83 -1.33 3.91
C GLY A 28 8.41 -1.59 4.37
N TRP A 29 7.59 -0.57 4.25
CA TRP A 29 6.15 -0.66 4.45
C TRP A 29 5.49 -1.22 3.19
N ALA A 30 4.81 -2.35 3.31
CA ALA A 30 4.03 -2.91 2.22
C ALA A 30 2.75 -2.07 2.03
N VAL A 31 2.58 -1.52 0.83
CA VAL A 31 1.44 -0.65 0.51
C VAL A 31 0.86 -0.97 -0.86
N GLN A 32 -0.44 -0.69 -1.03
CA GLN A 32 -1.09 -0.63 -2.33
C GLN A 32 -1.56 0.80 -2.58
N VAL A 33 -1.16 1.35 -3.69
CA VAL A 33 -1.58 2.67 -4.17
C VAL A 33 -2.70 2.47 -5.19
N LEU A 34 -3.80 3.19 -5.01
CA LEU A 34 -4.92 3.27 -5.92
C LEU A 34 -4.81 4.56 -6.72
N THR A 35 -4.79 4.43 -8.04
CA THR A 35 -4.81 5.56 -8.99
C THR A 35 -6.05 5.49 -9.87
N LEU A 36 -6.16 6.37 -10.85
CA LEU A 36 -7.31 6.41 -11.76
C LEU A 36 -7.42 5.15 -12.64
N ASP A 37 -6.28 4.56 -13.03
CA ASP A 37 -6.23 3.47 -13.99
C ASP A 37 -5.48 2.23 -13.51
N TYR A 38 -4.75 2.33 -12.40
CA TYR A 38 -3.89 1.26 -11.90
C TYR A 38 -4.02 1.07 -10.40
N THR A 39 -3.81 -0.17 -9.97
CA THR A 39 -3.41 -0.50 -8.61
C THR A 39 -1.93 -0.84 -8.62
N ILE A 40 -1.18 -0.27 -7.69
CA ILE A 40 0.28 -0.37 -7.63
C ILE A 40 0.64 -0.91 -6.25
N SER A 41 1.00 -2.17 -6.15
CA SER A 41 1.46 -2.78 -4.89
C SER A 41 2.97 -2.81 -4.85
N GLY A 42 3.56 -2.52 -3.70
CA GLY A 42 5.01 -2.50 -3.54
C GLY A 42 5.43 -2.11 -2.13
N TYR A 43 6.71 -1.85 -1.96
CA TYR A 43 7.30 -1.47 -0.67
C TYR A 43 7.79 -0.03 -0.73
N MET A 44 7.32 0.76 0.23
CA MET A 44 7.78 2.14 0.46
C MET A 44 8.85 2.13 1.56
N GLN A 45 9.95 2.84 1.37
CA GLN A 45 10.96 2.98 2.42
C GLN A 45 10.40 3.75 3.62
N PRO A 46 10.49 3.21 4.85
CA PRO A 46 10.12 3.93 6.05
C PRO A 46 11.01 5.16 6.23
N VAL A 47 10.42 6.23 6.72
CA VAL A 47 11.11 7.42 7.20
C VAL A 47 10.84 7.58 8.70
N ASP A 48 11.62 8.39 9.40
CA ASP A 48 11.50 8.61 10.86
C ASP A 48 10.24 9.40 11.24
N MET A 49 9.11 9.08 10.61
CA MET A 49 7.81 9.68 10.90
C MET A 49 6.68 8.70 10.51
N PRO A 50 5.47 8.86 11.07
CA PRO A 50 4.31 8.05 10.70
C PRO A 50 3.99 8.12 9.20
N LEU A 51 3.43 7.04 8.64
CA LEU A 51 3.14 6.91 7.20
C LEU A 51 2.32 8.08 6.63
N VAL A 52 1.27 8.52 7.35
CA VAL A 52 0.47 9.69 6.91
C VAL A 52 1.30 10.96 6.89
N GLY A 53 2.18 11.14 7.88
CA GLY A 53 3.10 12.28 7.94
C GLY A 53 4.04 12.31 6.74
N SER A 54 4.65 11.18 6.39
CA SER A 54 5.57 11.07 5.25
C SER A 54 4.89 11.37 3.91
N LEU A 55 3.62 10.98 3.76
CA LEU A 55 2.85 11.29 2.57
C LEU A 55 2.48 12.78 2.48
N ASN A 56 2.38 13.47 3.62
CA ASN A 56 2.05 14.89 3.69
C ASN A 56 3.26 15.83 3.65
N VAL A 57 4.49 15.33 3.50
CA VAL A 57 5.69 16.17 3.34
C VAL A 57 5.59 16.95 2.04
N PRO A 58 5.50 18.31 2.07
CA PRO A 58 5.27 19.13 0.87
C PRO A 58 6.46 19.10 -0.10
N THR A 59 7.68 18.97 0.43
CA THR A 59 8.91 18.95 -0.36
C THR A 59 9.16 17.64 -1.09
N GLN A 60 8.33 16.61 -0.85
CA GLN A 60 8.39 15.31 -1.51
C GLN A 60 7.13 15.11 -2.36
N PRO A 61 7.10 15.58 -3.61
CA PRO A 61 5.91 15.51 -4.46
C PRO A 61 5.61 14.12 -5.02
N THR A 62 6.52 13.17 -4.84
CA THR A 62 6.42 11.81 -5.36
C THR A 62 6.56 10.77 -4.25
N LEU A 63 6.07 9.56 -4.54
CA LEU A 63 6.24 8.35 -3.76
C LEU A 63 6.99 7.33 -4.61
N THR A 64 8.09 6.80 -4.10
CA THR A 64 8.84 5.71 -4.76
C THR A 64 8.51 4.38 -4.08
N LEU A 65 8.18 3.38 -4.90
CA LEU A 65 7.91 2.01 -4.48
C LEU A 65 8.90 1.07 -5.14
N THR A 66 9.34 0.06 -4.40
CA THR A 66 10.20 -1.03 -4.90
C THR A 66 9.44 -2.35 -4.95
N GLN A 67 9.94 -3.32 -5.72
CA GLN A 67 9.33 -4.65 -5.91
C GLN A 67 7.84 -4.55 -6.31
N VAL A 68 7.59 -3.81 -7.35
CA VAL A 68 6.26 -3.32 -7.72
C VAL A 68 5.49 -4.35 -8.53
N GLN A 69 4.21 -4.54 -8.19
CA GLN A 69 3.19 -5.13 -9.04
C GLN A 69 2.23 -4.04 -9.50
N LEU A 70 2.26 -3.76 -10.79
CA LEU A 70 1.35 -2.83 -11.46
C LEU A 70 0.20 -3.62 -12.09
N ARG A 71 -1.02 -3.34 -11.70
CA ARG A 71 -2.24 -3.98 -12.24
C ARG A 71 -3.19 -2.91 -12.77
N PRO A 72 -3.59 -2.99 -14.03
CA PRO A 72 -4.65 -2.11 -14.53
C PRO A 72 -5.97 -2.40 -13.82
N ILE A 73 -6.78 -1.37 -13.63
CA ILE A 73 -8.15 -1.51 -13.08
C ILE A 73 -9.08 -2.13 -14.12
N ALA A 74 -8.87 -1.82 -15.40
CA ALA A 74 -9.59 -2.45 -16.52
C ALA A 74 -8.97 -3.80 -16.88
N ALA A 75 -9.76 -4.68 -17.54
CA ALA A 75 -9.34 -6.03 -17.92
C ALA A 75 -8.11 -6.09 -18.85
N GLN A 76 -7.76 -5.01 -19.49
CA GLN A 76 -6.57 -4.82 -20.34
C GLN A 76 -5.97 -3.43 -20.07
N PRO A 77 -4.67 -3.25 -20.12
CA PRO A 77 -3.55 -4.15 -20.48
C PRO A 77 -3.17 -5.16 -19.40
N ALA A 78 -2.15 -6.00 -19.70
CA ALA A 78 -1.63 -7.01 -18.77
C ALA A 78 -0.94 -6.37 -17.54
N SER A 79 -0.91 -7.09 -16.42
CA SER A 79 -0.15 -6.72 -15.23
C SER A 79 1.35 -6.73 -15.51
N ALA A 80 2.09 -5.87 -14.84
CA ALA A 80 3.55 -5.79 -14.96
C ALA A 80 4.22 -5.89 -13.58
N THR A 81 5.40 -6.49 -13.54
CA THR A 81 6.29 -6.48 -12.36
C THR A 81 7.49 -5.60 -12.67
N LEU A 82 7.77 -4.64 -11.80
CA LEU A 82 8.84 -3.67 -11.96
C LEU A 82 9.74 -3.67 -10.71
N PRO A 83 11.06 -3.45 -10.87
CA PRO A 83 11.94 -3.30 -9.71
C PRO A 83 11.57 -2.07 -8.87
N GLU A 84 11.17 -0.98 -9.54
CA GLU A 84 10.85 0.30 -8.91
C GLU A 84 9.86 1.08 -9.77
N ILE A 85 9.04 1.93 -9.12
CA ILE A 85 8.19 2.94 -9.76
C ILE A 85 8.13 4.20 -8.89
N THR A 86 8.11 5.35 -9.53
CA THR A 86 7.86 6.63 -8.87
C THR A 86 6.48 7.14 -9.26
N VAL A 87 5.64 7.39 -8.26
CA VAL A 87 4.24 7.82 -8.41
C VAL A 87 4.11 9.26 -7.92
N PRO A 88 3.63 10.21 -8.74
CA PRO A 88 3.27 11.55 -8.26
C PRO A 88 2.19 11.46 -7.17
N LYS A 89 2.37 12.13 -6.04
CA LYS A 89 1.35 12.10 -4.96
C LYS A 89 0.00 12.66 -5.41
N THR A 90 -0.03 13.52 -6.41
CA THR A 90 -1.26 14.03 -7.03
C THR A 90 -2.04 12.96 -7.80
N ALA A 91 -1.38 11.89 -8.27
CA ALA A 91 -2.03 10.77 -8.93
C ALA A 91 -2.57 9.72 -7.95
N ILE A 92 -2.19 9.80 -6.67
CA ILE A 92 -2.66 8.88 -5.63
C ILE A 92 -4.07 9.28 -5.21
N ILE A 93 -5.03 8.39 -5.39
CA ILE A 93 -6.40 8.55 -4.89
C ILE A 93 -6.50 8.02 -3.46
N ALA A 94 -5.97 6.82 -3.23
CA ALA A 94 -5.89 6.21 -1.91
C ALA A 94 -4.66 5.32 -1.80
N LEU A 95 -4.23 5.07 -0.56
CA LEU A 95 -3.15 4.15 -0.23
C LEU A 95 -3.62 3.22 0.89
N ILE A 96 -3.43 1.93 0.69
CA ILE A 96 -3.83 0.88 1.61
C ILE A 96 -2.55 0.26 2.19
N PRO A 97 -2.29 0.37 3.51
CA PRO A 97 -1.25 -0.40 4.17
C PRO A 97 -1.59 -1.90 4.18
N TYR A 98 -0.60 -2.76 3.88
CA TYR A 98 -0.84 -4.21 3.80
C TYR A 98 -0.22 -5.02 4.93
N ASP A 99 0.85 -4.53 5.54
CA ASP A 99 1.47 -5.19 6.67
C ASP A 99 1.10 -4.53 7.99
N GLU A 100 1.39 -5.23 9.08
CA GLU A 100 1.08 -4.73 10.42
C GLU A 100 1.86 -3.44 10.76
N ALA A 101 3.10 -3.30 10.28
CA ALA A 101 3.93 -2.14 10.56
C ALA A 101 3.40 -0.90 9.85
N SER A 102 3.07 -0.99 8.56
CA SER A 102 2.49 0.11 7.79
C SER A 102 1.10 0.49 8.30
N THR A 103 0.27 -0.51 8.64
CA THR A 103 -1.07 -0.30 9.21
C THR A 103 -1.00 0.42 10.56
N ARG A 104 -0.11 -0.01 11.46
CA ARG A 104 0.11 0.64 12.77
C ARG A 104 0.62 2.07 12.59
N SER A 105 1.55 2.27 11.67
CA SER A 105 2.11 3.59 11.35
C SER A 105 1.05 4.55 10.79
N ALA A 106 0.12 4.06 9.96
CA ALA A 106 -0.99 4.85 9.44
C ALA A 106 -2.03 5.16 10.53
N ALA A 107 -2.32 4.20 11.43
CA ALA A 107 -3.29 4.36 12.51
C ALA A 107 -2.84 5.31 13.62
N ALA A 108 -1.53 5.51 13.79
CA ALA A 108 -0.95 6.31 14.88
C ALA A 108 -1.44 7.77 14.94
N GLN A 109 -2.03 8.28 13.85
CA GLN A 109 -2.49 9.67 13.73
C GLN A 109 -4.02 9.80 13.67
N MET A 110 -4.77 8.86 14.24
CA MET A 110 -6.24 8.90 14.23
C MET A 110 -6.84 9.10 15.64
N PRO A 111 -6.74 10.30 16.23
CA PRO A 111 -7.42 10.61 17.50
C PRO A 111 -8.91 10.93 17.26
N GLY A 112 -9.74 10.75 18.28
CA GLY A 112 -11.08 11.32 18.32
C GLY A 112 -12.25 10.32 18.21
N SER A 113 -13.45 10.87 18.06
CA SER A 113 -14.70 10.11 17.88
C SER A 113 -14.83 9.59 16.44
N SER A 114 -15.49 8.44 16.28
CA SER A 114 -15.70 7.84 14.96
C SER A 114 -16.98 8.38 14.31
N GLN A 115 -16.88 8.87 13.09
CA GLN A 115 -18.02 9.24 12.25
C GLN A 115 -17.93 8.49 10.92
N ARG A 116 -18.95 7.68 10.61
CA ARG A 116 -19.02 6.93 9.36
C ARG A 116 -19.46 7.81 8.20
N ALA A 117 -18.83 7.61 7.04
CA ALA A 117 -19.18 8.30 5.82
C ALA A 117 -18.97 7.42 4.59
N VAL A 118 -19.66 7.83 3.53
CA VAL A 118 -19.44 7.36 2.16
C VAL A 118 -18.70 8.45 1.41
N ILE A 119 -17.63 8.07 0.73
CA ILE A 119 -16.72 8.98 0.02
C ILE A 119 -16.62 8.53 -1.43
N TYR A 120 -16.74 9.47 -2.34
CA TYR A 120 -16.52 9.27 -3.77
C TYR A 120 -15.20 9.93 -4.15
N ALA A 121 -14.21 9.12 -4.53
CA ALA A 121 -12.87 9.59 -4.86
C ALA A 121 -12.38 8.93 -6.16
N GLY A 122 -12.33 9.69 -7.24
CA GLY A 122 -12.07 9.16 -8.58
C GLY A 122 -13.05 8.05 -8.94
N PRO A 123 -12.59 6.86 -9.37
CA PRO A 123 -13.45 5.72 -9.69
C PRO A 123 -13.85 4.89 -8.46
N TYR A 124 -13.48 5.29 -7.25
CA TYR A 124 -13.70 4.51 -6.04
C TYR A 124 -14.79 5.08 -5.16
N LEU A 125 -15.59 4.18 -4.60
CA LEU A 125 -16.48 4.44 -3.48
C LEU A 125 -15.86 3.81 -2.24
N LEU A 126 -15.66 4.62 -1.20
CA LEU A 126 -15.16 4.17 0.09
C LEU A 126 -16.25 4.37 1.14
N ARG A 127 -16.57 3.30 1.89
CA ARG A 127 -17.34 3.38 3.13
C ARG A 127 -16.36 3.27 4.28
N ALA A 128 -16.19 4.31 5.06
CA ALA A 128 -15.14 4.37 6.06
C ALA A 128 -15.55 5.17 7.31
N ALA A 129 -14.80 4.99 8.38
CA ALA A 129 -14.94 5.76 9.60
C ALA A 129 -13.80 6.79 9.70
N PHE A 130 -14.17 8.05 9.82
CA PHE A 130 -13.27 9.15 10.15
C PHE A 130 -13.17 9.28 11.68
N ARG A 131 -11.96 9.47 12.17
CA ARG A 131 -11.75 9.84 13.56
C ARG A 131 -11.57 11.36 13.62
N LEU A 132 -12.55 12.03 14.23
CA LEU A 132 -12.60 13.48 14.34
C LEU A 132 -12.41 13.90 15.80
N ALA A 133 -11.72 15.01 16.04
CA ALA A 133 -11.78 15.68 17.32
C ALA A 133 -13.24 16.08 17.62
N SER A 134 -13.63 16.08 18.89
CA SER A 134 -15.02 16.12 19.33
C SER A 134 -15.89 17.27 18.76
N GLU A 135 -15.28 18.32 18.30
CA GLU A 135 -15.98 19.49 17.73
C GLU A 135 -15.74 19.66 16.22
N MET A 136 -14.99 18.74 15.59
CA MET A 136 -14.66 18.83 14.17
C MET A 136 -15.72 18.14 13.33
N HIS A 137 -16.36 18.86 12.43
CA HIS A 137 -17.23 18.28 11.41
C HIS A 137 -16.42 17.88 10.17
N MET A 138 -16.88 16.87 9.42
CA MET A 138 -16.24 16.41 8.18
C MET A 138 -15.99 17.55 7.18
N ARG A 139 -16.86 18.56 7.17
CA ARG A 139 -16.71 19.79 6.36
C ARG A 139 -15.39 20.52 6.65
N ILE A 140 -15.00 20.59 7.94
CA ILE A 140 -13.74 21.22 8.37
C ILE A 140 -12.56 20.34 8.00
N LEU A 141 -12.69 19.02 8.15
CA LEU A 141 -11.63 18.07 7.78
C LEU A 141 -11.22 18.20 6.30
N PHE A 142 -12.19 18.24 5.40
CA PHE A 142 -11.92 18.37 3.96
C PHE A 142 -11.49 19.80 3.57
N GLY A 143 -11.97 20.83 4.27
CA GLY A 143 -11.66 22.24 3.96
C GLY A 143 -10.38 22.78 4.60
N ALA A 144 -10.17 22.53 5.88
CA ALA A 144 -9.19 23.23 6.71
C ALA A 144 -8.00 22.38 7.20
N SER A 145 -7.99 21.05 7.00
CA SER A 145 -6.86 20.24 7.46
C SER A 145 -5.59 20.57 6.68
N ALA A 146 -4.47 20.72 7.38
CA ALA A 146 -3.18 21.05 6.79
C ALA A 146 -2.63 19.96 5.85
N GLY A 147 -3.06 18.70 6.02
CA GLY A 147 -2.62 17.58 5.20
C GLY A 147 -3.53 17.31 4.01
N VAL A 148 -2.95 16.84 2.91
CA VAL A 148 -3.67 16.36 1.73
C VAL A 148 -4.09 14.90 1.89
N MET A 149 -3.27 14.11 2.56
CA MET A 149 -3.49 12.68 2.83
C MET A 149 -4.10 12.50 4.21
N LEU A 150 -5.26 11.86 4.27
CA LEU A 150 -6.05 11.65 5.49
C LEU A 150 -6.22 10.16 5.76
N ALA A 151 -5.94 9.70 6.98
CA ALA A 151 -6.23 8.34 7.39
C ALA A 151 -7.70 8.16 7.77
N VAL A 152 -8.30 7.07 7.31
CA VAL A 152 -9.63 6.61 7.66
C VAL A 152 -9.57 5.16 8.11
N SER A 153 -10.46 4.74 9.00
CA SER A 153 -10.50 3.38 9.52
C SER A 153 -11.70 2.59 9.00
N GLU A 154 -11.63 1.25 9.15
CA GLU A 154 -12.73 0.33 8.81
C GLU A 154 -13.28 0.57 7.40
N ALA A 155 -12.38 0.74 6.43
CA ALA A 155 -12.78 1.09 5.07
C ALA A 155 -13.14 -0.13 4.23
N THR A 156 -14.28 -0.03 3.52
CA THR A 156 -14.62 -0.91 2.39
C THR A 156 -14.48 -0.09 1.11
N ILE A 157 -13.76 -0.62 0.13
CA ILE A 157 -13.44 0.06 -1.12
C ILE A 157 -14.04 -0.72 -2.28
N THR A 158 -14.87 -0.06 -3.06
CA THR A 158 -15.49 -0.60 -4.28
C THR A 158 -15.09 0.26 -5.47
N CYS A 159 -14.70 -0.34 -6.60
CA CYS A 159 -14.46 0.39 -7.84
C CYS A 159 -15.75 0.50 -8.65
N LEU A 160 -16.13 1.73 -8.98
CA LEU A 160 -17.36 2.04 -9.77
C LEU A 160 -17.11 2.06 -11.28
N LYS A 161 -15.85 1.90 -11.73
CA LYS A 161 -15.50 1.91 -13.15
C LYS A 161 -16.07 0.67 -13.84
N ALA A 162 -16.83 0.86 -14.90
CA ALA A 162 -17.38 -0.24 -15.69
C ALA A 162 -16.26 -1.15 -16.24
N GLY A 163 -16.43 -2.47 -16.15
CA GLY A 163 -15.42 -3.46 -16.56
C GLY A 163 -14.20 -3.52 -15.65
N SER A 164 -14.29 -2.96 -14.44
CA SER A 164 -13.21 -3.05 -13.46
C SER A 164 -12.96 -4.49 -13.04
N THR A 165 -11.67 -4.85 -12.95
CA THR A 165 -11.20 -6.10 -12.34
C THR A 165 -10.77 -5.92 -10.88
N PHE A 166 -10.90 -4.70 -10.34
CA PHE A 166 -10.59 -4.41 -8.95
C PHE A 166 -11.64 -5.08 -8.04
N PRO A 167 -11.23 -6.01 -7.17
CA PRO A 167 -12.17 -6.66 -6.26
C PRO A 167 -12.58 -5.66 -5.16
N GLU A 168 -13.81 -5.76 -4.69
CA GLU A 168 -14.17 -5.10 -3.43
C GLU A 168 -13.25 -5.62 -2.32
N GLN A 169 -12.70 -4.71 -1.54
CA GLN A 169 -11.80 -5.07 -0.44
C GLN A 169 -12.05 -4.23 0.80
N THR A 170 -11.79 -4.83 1.96
CA THR A 170 -11.84 -4.16 3.26
C THR A 170 -10.43 -3.97 3.79
N ALA A 171 -10.20 -2.85 4.47
CA ALA A 171 -8.93 -2.56 5.12
C ALA A 171 -9.17 -1.87 6.48
N PRO A 172 -8.38 -2.21 7.51
CA PRO A 172 -8.48 -1.59 8.82
C PRO A 172 -8.16 -0.09 8.78
N VAL A 173 -7.26 0.31 7.87
CA VAL A 173 -6.88 1.70 7.64
C VAL A 173 -6.69 1.91 6.15
N VAL A 174 -7.14 3.06 5.66
CA VAL A 174 -6.87 3.56 4.31
C VAL A 174 -6.46 5.03 4.43
N ILE A 175 -5.48 5.44 3.63
CA ILE A 175 -5.09 6.84 3.53
C ILE A 175 -5.67 7.37 2.22
N ILE A 176 -6.53 8.38 2.31
CA ILE A 176 -7.19 9.00 1.14
C ILE A 176 -6.57 10.35 0.81
N ASN A 177 -6.49 10.67 -0.46
CA ASN A 177 -6.15 12.00 -0.94
C ASN A 177 -7.41 12.86 -0.99
N LYS A 178 -7.53 13.84 -0.08
CA LYS A 178 -8.71 14.72 -0.02
C LYS A 178 -8.95 15.51 -1.31
N ASN A 179 -7.89 15.81 -2.07
CA ASN A 179 -8.01 16.54 -3.34
C ASN A 179 -8.64 15.69 -4.45
N CYS A 180 -8.70 14.35 -4.28
CA CYS A 180 -9.37 13.43 -5.19
C CYS A 180 -10.83 13.16 -4.77
N VAL A 181 -11.28 13.67 -3.61
CA VAL A 181 -12.64 13.49 -3.13
C VAL A 181 -13.58 14.42 -3.90
N GLN A 182 -14.50 13.84 -4.64
CA GLN A 182 -15.50 14.54 -5.46
C GLN A 182 -16.77 14.84 -4.67
N ALA A 183 -17.16 13.91 -3.79
CA ALA A 183 -18.34 14.03 -2.94
C ALA A 183 -18.20 13.14 -1.69
N TYR A 184 -18.94 13.47 -0.65
CA TYR A 184 -19.11 12.63 0.54
C TYR A 184 -20.45 12.91 1.22
N HIS A 185 -20.95 11.92 1.97
CA HIS A 185 -22.11 12.09 2.84
C HIS A 185 -21.97 11.18 4.07
N PRO A 186 -22.64 11.50 5.18
CA PRO A 186 -22.71 10.60 6.33
C PRO A 186 -23.28 9.23 5.90
N ALA A 187 -22.72 8.13 6.44
CA ALA A 187 -23.33 6.83 6.29
C ALA A 187 -24.49 6.72 7.29
N THR A 188 -25.67 6.39 6.79
CA THR A 188 -26.84 6.05 7.59
C THR A 188 -26.74 4.64 8.14
#